data_1c34195631adee2b5eb8670c99d07cd1
#
_entry.id   1c34195631adee2b5eb8670c99d07cd1
#
_cell.length_a   1.000
_cell.length_b   1.000
_cell.length_c   1.000
_cell.angle_alpha   90.00
_cell.angle_beta   90.00
_cell.angle_gamma   90.00
#
_symmetry.space_group_name_H-M   'P 1'
#
loop_
_entity.id
_entity.type
_entity.pdbx_description
1 polymer ?
#
loop_
_entity_poly.entity_id
_entity_poly.type
_entity_poly.pdbx_seq_one_letter_code
_entity_poly.pdbx_strand_id
1 'polypeptide(L)'
;QALEKVAHYSPLNQGLSLFEHWLDVVNTVQGARDAVVGPTPKEVIWRKNKARLYRYERTTPATRKTPVLCIMPLINRAYILDLRPGASFVAYLLSQGHDVYLLDWGEWNDEDRSLNLDVLIEQYMARAVRMVARRAGGPLTLLGYCIGGAVATCFSALHTEGLIKNLVLLTTPIDFADAGPFGVWTRPEVFPLELLTSVFPAVPGAYPDIGSKLLQPLPAGIGQFVRLEEKLREPRFDVYGWQAMFRWVNEGVAFPAGCYRQWIGEFYQRNKLVRGELQISGRKVLLSNIRCPLLNVVASSDVIAPRPTTSAILGHVSSEDKAEIIVKGGHVGIVVGKAAATDLWPKVGEWLRLRD
;
A
#
# COMPACT_ATOMS: atom_id res chain seq x y z
N GLN A 1 -35.43 7.35 -44.37
CA GLN A 1 -35.02 6.17 -43.54
C GLN A 1 -33.81 5.41 -44.13
N ALA A 2 -33.74 5.13 -45.49
CA ALA A 2 -32.60 4.46 -46.08
C ALA A 2 -31.37 5.38 -46.19
N LEU A 3 -31.55 6.64 -46.51
CA LEU A 3 -30.50 7.67 -46.59
C LEU A 3 -29.95 8.07 -45.22
N GLU A 4 -30.74 8.04 -44.16
CA GLU A 4 -30.31 8.28 -42.79
C GLU A 4 -29.40 7.15 -42.28
N LYS A 5 -29.67 5.86 -42.65
CA LYS A 5 -28.83 4.74 -42.33
C LYS A 5 -27.46 4.75 -43.03
N VAL A 6 -27.41 5.28 -44.27
CA VAL A 6 -26.15 5.38 -45.06
C VAL A 6 -25.25 6.50 -44.50
N ALA A 7 -25.83 7.58 -43.95
CA ALA A 7 -25.05 8.65 -43.33
C ALA A 7 -24.29 8.18 -42.04
N HIS A 8 -24.83 7.20 -41.32
CA HIS A 8 -24.16 6.62 -40.17
C HIS A 8 -22.99 5.66 -40.49
N TYR A 9 -22.87 5.18 -41.73
CA TYR A 9 -21.83 4.27 -42.18
C TYR A 9 -20.75 4.95 -43.05
N SER A 10 -20.66 6.25 -43.06
CA SER A 10 -19.57 6.94 -43.74
C SER A 10 -18.24 6.67 -43.01
N PRO A 11 -17.15 6.26 -43.70
CA PRO A 11 -15.82 6.12 -43.12
C PRO A 11 -15.34 7.40 -42.41
N LEU A 12 -15.78 8.57 -42.85
CA LEU A 12 -15.53 9.85 -42.21
C LEU A 12 -16.20 9.95 -40.83
N ASN A 13 -17.47 9.53 -40.72
CA ASN A 13 -18.17 9.56 -39.42
C ASN A 13 -17.60 8.55 -38.43
N GLN A 14 -17.15 7.39 -38.89
CA GLN A 14 -16.44 6.40 -38.06
C GLN A 14 -15.07 6.94 -37.62
N GLY A 15 -14.33 7.59 -38.50
CA GLY A 15 -13.06 8.23 -38.18
C GLY A 15 -13.22 9.37 -37.17
N LEU A 16 -14.24 10.22 -37.33
CA LEU A 16 -14.55 11.30 -36.39
C LEU A 16 -14.96 10.76 -35.03
N SER A 17 -15.82 9.74 -34.96
CA SER A 17 -16.23 9.10 -33.71
C SER A 17 -15.04 8.44 -33.00
N LEU A 18 -14.16 7.79 -33.72
CA LEU A 18 -12.93 7.20 -33.14
C LEU A 18 -12.01 8.29 -32.58
N PHE A 19 -11.86 9.39 -33.29
CA PHE A 19 -11.06 10.52 -32.85
C PHE A 19 -11.65 11.19 -31.57
N GLU A 20 -12.95 11.38 -31.50
CA GLU A 20 -13.65 11.91 -30.32
C GLU A 20 -13.40 11.00 -29.11
N HIS A 21 -13.54 9.69 -29.24
CA HIS A 21 -13.27 8.74 -28.14
C HIS A 21 -11.83 8.81 -27.66
N TRP A 22 -10.86 8.98 -28.53
CA TRP A 22 -9.46 9.15 -28.13
C TRP A 22 -9.18 10.51 -27.50
N LEU A 23 -9.89 11.56 -27.88
CA LEU A 23 -9.86 12.84 -27.17
C LEU A 23 -10.38 12.69 -25.74
N ASP A 24 -11.45 11.93 -25.53
CA ASP A 24 -11.97 11.65 -24.18
C ASP A 24 -10.94 10.89 -23.33
N VAL A 25 -10.21 9.93 -23.90
CA VAL A 25 -9.10 9.26 -23.22
C VAL A 25 -8.02 10.28 -22.83
N VAL A 26 -7.57 11.12 -23.74
CA VAL A 26 -6.55 12.14 -23.48
C VAL A 26 -7.00 13.11 -22.38
N ASN A 27 -8.21 13.63 -22.47
CA ASN A 27 -8.78 14.54 -21.48
C ASN A 27 -8.89 13.88 -20.11
N THR A 28 -9.30 12.61 -20.06
CA THR A 28 -9.41 11.84 -18.81
C THR A 28 -8.03 11.64 -18.16
N VAL A 29 -7.03 11.31 -18.96
CA VAL A 29 -5.63 11.14 -18.48
C VAL A 29 -5.05 12.47 -17.98
N GLN A 30 -5.28 13.56 -18.71
CA GLN A 30 -4.84 14.90 -18.29
C GLN A 30 -5.51 15.33 -17.00
N GLY A 31 -6.82 15.13 -16.87
CA GLY A 31 -7.59 15.46 -15.66
C GLY A 31 -7.17 14.66 -14.42
N ALA A 32 -6.46 13.55 -14.59
CA ALA A 32 -5.93 12.79 -13.44
C ALA A 32 -4.94 13.61 -12.60
N ARG A 33 -4.24 14.59 -13.17
CA ARG A 33 -3.31 15.46 -12.44
C ARG A 33 -4.04 16.33 -11.41
N ASP A 34 -5.28 16.70 -11.70
CA ASP A 34 -6.10 17.59 -10.89
C ASP A 34 -7.07 16.83 -9.97
N ALA A 35 -7.06 15.50 -10.03
CA ALA A 35 -7.91 14.69 -9.18
C ALA A 35 -7.60 14.95 -7.70
N VAL A 36 -8.62 15.30 -6.92
CA VAL A 36 -8.48 15.48 -5.46
C VAL A 36 -8.30 14.13 -4.81
N VAL A 37 -7.22 13.96 -4.06
CA VAL A 37 -6.86 12.73 -3.35
C VAL A 37 -6.59 13.01 -1.87
N GLY A 38 -6.75 12.00 -1.02
CA GLY A 38 -6.56 12.14 0.41
C GLY A 38 -7.56 13.12 1.05
N PRO A 39 -8.90 13.01 0.75
CA PRO A 39 -9.88 14.05 1.05
C PRO A 39 -10.21 14.19 2.53
N THR A 40 -9.95 13.16 3.35
CA THR A 40 -10.29 13.20 4.77
C THR A 40 -9.42 14.24 5.49
N PRO A 41 -10.01 15.22 6.19
CA PRO A 41 -9.28 16.23 6.94
C PRO A 41 -8.33 15.60 7.95
N LYS A 42 -7.11 16.17 8.05
CA LYS A 42 -6.07 15.65 8.93
C LYS A 42 -5.10 16.73 9.36
N GLU A 43 -4.56 16.59 10.55
CA GLU A 43 -3.51 17.43 11.09
C GLU A 43 -2.16 16.68 11.15
N VAL A 44 -1.08 17.40 10.99
CA VAL A 44 0.27 16.86 11.22
C VAL A 44 0.60 17.03 12.69
N ILE A 45 0.67 15.93 13.44
CA ILE A 45 0.98 15.96 14.86
C ILE A 45 2.46 15.74 15.18
N TRP A 46 3.24 15.29 14.20
CA TRP A 46 4.68 15.13 14.33
C TRP A 46 5.36 15.12 12.95
N ARG A 47 6.60 15.62 12.94
CA ARG A 47 7.48 15.60 11.77
C ARG A 47 8.90 15.21 12.16
N LYS A 48 9.56 14.46 11.30
CA LYS A 48 11.01 14.23 11.34
C LYS A 48 11.51 14.09 9.92
N ASN A 49 12.44 14.96 9.51
CA ASN A 49 12.88 15.08 8.13
C ASN A 49 11.64 15.22 7.20
N LYS A 50 11.43 14.31 6.29
CA LYS A 50 10.30 14.29 5.34
C LYS A 50 9.09 13.54 5.87
N ALA A 51 9.29 12.68 6.86
CA ALA A 51 8.19 11.91 7.44
C ALA A 51 7.22 12.77 8.27
N ARG A 52 5.95 12.41 8.20
CA ARG A 52 4.85 13.07 8.91
C ARG A 52 3.97 12.03 9.55
N LEU A 53 3.58 12.27 10.80
CA LEU A 53 2.52 11.53 11.44
C LEU A 53 1.25 12.38 11.39
N TYR A 54 0.27 11.88 10.63
CA TYR A 54 -1.04 12.48 10.54
C TYR A 54 -1.98 11.90 11.60
N ARG A 55 -2.85 12.76 12.14
CA ARG A 55 -4.07 12.38 12.82
C ARG A 55 -5.24 12.83 11.97
N TYR A 56 -6.14 11.91 11.65
CA TYR A 56 -7.34 12.25 10.90
C TYR A 56 -8.40 12.85 11.82
N GLU A 57 -9.09 13.88 11.32
CA GLU A 57 -10.16 14.55 12.04
C GLU A 57 -11.43 13.70 11.99
N ARG A 58 -12.12 13.64 13.11
CA ARG A 58 -13.40 12.95 13.23
C ARG A 58 -14.54 13.93 13.21
N THR A 59 -15.62 13.55 12.55
CA THR A 59 -16.89 14.27 12.58
C THR A 59 -17.79 13.83 13.76
N THR A 60 -17.47 12.68 14.38
CA THR A 60 -18.20 12.10 15.51
C THR A 60 -17.23 11.77 16.64
N PRO A 61 -17.68 11.72 17.92
CA PRO A 61 -16.84 11.31 19.04
C PRO A 61 -16.26 9.91 18.84
N ALA A 62 -15.07 9.63 19.41
CA ALA A 62 -14.54 8.28 19.47
C ALA A 62 -15.41 7.41 20.35
N THR A 63 -15.74 6.23 19.85
CA THR A 63 -16.44 5.20 20.61
C THR A 63 -15.54 4.00 20.88
N ARG A 64 -14.37 3.94 20.22
CA ARG A 64 -13.34 2.92 20.39
C ARG A 64 -12.17 3.46 21.18
N LYS A 65 -11.63 2.64 22.09
CA LYS A 65 -10.48 2.99 22.94
C LYS A 65 -9.17 2.81 22.21
N THR A 66 -9.11 1.80 21.33
CA THR A 66 -7.90 1.40 20.61
C THR A 66 -7.75 2.18 19.30
N PRO A 67 -6.79 3.12 19.19
CA PRO A 67 -6.55 3.83 17.96
C PRO A 67 -5.91 2.91 16.92
N VAL A 68 -6.04 3.26 15.64
CA VAL A 68 -5.40 2.58 14.52
C VAL A 68 -4.29 3.45 13.97
N LEU A 69 -3.06 2.92 13.95
CA LEU A 69 -1.92 3.55 13.27
C LEU A 69 -1.60 2.80 11.99
N CYS A 70 -1.77 3.47 10.86
CA CYS A 70 -1.47 2.95 9.54
C CYS A 70 -0.01 3.19 9.18
N ILE A 71 0.70 2.12 8.80
CA ILE A 71 2.09 2.16 8.30
C ILE A 71 2.06 1.89 6.81
N MET A 72 2.46 2.89 6.04
CA MET A 72 2.38 2.89 4.59
C MET A 72 3.63 2.30 3.93
N PRO A 73 3.54 1.87 2.66
CA PRO A 73 4.71 1.50 1.87
C PRO A 73 5.68 2.69 1.72
N LEU A 74 6.97 2.36 1.53
CA LEU A 74 8.05 3.33 1.35
C LEU A 74 8.15 3.90 -0.09
N ILE A 75 7.47 3.27 -1.04
CA ILE A 75 7.62 3.51 -2.49
C ILE A 75 6.42 4.19 -3.14
N ASN A 76 5.34 4.37 -2.39
CA ASN A 76 4.09 4.94 -2.90
C ASN A 76 3.57 6.05 -2.00
N ARG A 77 2.70 6.89 -2.57
CA ARG A 77 1.99 7.92 -1.82
C ARG A 77 1.07 7.30 -0.77
N ALA A 78 1.11 7.88 0.42
CA ALA A 78 0.38 7.37 1.58
C ALA A 78 -1.15 7.43 1.45
N TYR A 79 -1.69 8.26 0.56
CA TYR A 79 -3.13 8.52 0.45
C TYR A 79 -3.96 7.38 -0.17
N ILE A 80 -3.36 6.23 -0.53
CA ILE A 80 -4.12 5.10 -1.07
C ILE A 80 -5.21 4.59 -0.11
N LEU A 81 -4.99 4.65 1.21
CA LEU A 81 -6.02 4.30 2.20
C LEU A 81 -7.11 5.38 2.35
N ASP A 82 -6.92 6.53 1.72
CA ASP A 82 -7.83 7.68 1.69
C ASP A 82 -7.89 8.25 0.27
N LEU A 83 -8.14 7.38 -0.72
CA LEU A 83 -7.95 7.73 -2.12
C LEU A 83 -8.89 8.84 -2.57
N ARG A 84 -10.19 8.70 -2.31
CA ARG A 84 -11.23 9.65 -2.70
C ARG A 84 -12.50 9.44 -1.87
N PRO A 85 -13.48 10.37 -1.92
CA PRO A 85 -14.80 10.13 -1.33
C PRO A 85 -15.42 8.82 -1.83
N GLY A 86 -15.96 8.01 -0.92
CA GLY A 86 -16.51 6.68 -1.22
C GLY A 86 -15.49 5.56 -1.46
N ALA A 87 -14.19 5.88 -1.50
CA ALA A 87 -13.09 4.92 -1.56
C ALA A 87 -12.00 5.34 -0.57
N SER A 88 -12.35 5.46 0.71
CA SER A 88 -11.48 5.80 1.83
C SER A 88 -11.67 4.81 2.96
N PHE A 89 -10.66 3.96 3.17
CA PHE A 89 -10.64 3.06 4.32
C PHE A 89 -10.43 3.82 5.63
N VAL A 90 -9.71 4.95 5.57
CA VAL A 90 -9.57 5.88 6.70
C VAL A 90 -10.94 6.41 7.15
N ALA A 91 -11.73 6.94 6.21
CA ALA A 91 -13.06 7.45 6.52
C ALA A 91 -13.98 6.35 7.08
N TYR A 92 -13.85 5.12 6.56
CA TYR A 92 -14.55 3.96 7.10
C TYR A 92 -14.17 3.71 8.56
N LEU A 93 -12.88 3.62 8.90
CA LEU A 93 -12.42 3.38 10.28
C LEU A 93 -12.87 4.49 11.23
N LEU A 94 -12.83 5.76 10.79
CA LEU A 94 -13.37 6.89 11.55
C LEU A 94 -14.87 6.73 11.82
N SER A 95 -15.64 6.27 10.81
CA SER A 95 -17.08 6.01 10.96
C SER A 95 -17.39 4.86 11.92
N GLN A 96 -16.44 3.92 12.11
CA GLN A 96 -16.53 2.86 13.10
C GLN A 96 -16.12 3.30 14.51
N GLY A 97 -15.77 4.58 14.68
CA GLY A 97 -15.45 5.20 15.97
C GLY A 97 -14.00 5.10 16.41
N HIS A 98 -13.09 4.66 15.54
CA HIS A 98 -11.66 4.66 15.84
C HIS A 98 -11.03 6.04 15.68
N ASP A 99 -10.03 6.37 16.51
CA ASP A 99 -9.02 7.36 16.18
C ASP A 99 -8.06 6.77 15.15
N VAL A 100 -7.85 7.46 14.03
CA VAL A 100 -6.99 6.97 12.94
C VAL A 100 -5.79 7.88 12.77
N TYR A 101 -4.63 7.25 12.74
CA TYR A 101 -3.33 7.87 12.49
C TYR A 101 -2.67 7.21 11.28
N LEU A 102 -1.80 7.97 10.60
CA LEU A 102 -1.07 7.45 9.47
C LEU A 102 0.36 8.00 9.48
N LEU A 103 1.33 7.10 9.42
CA LEU A 103 2.72 7.45 9.22
C LEU A 103 3.01 7.50 7.72
N ASP A 104 3.19 8.71 7.22
CA ASP A 104 3.65 9.02 5.87
C ASP A 104 5.15 9.24 5.92
N TRP A 105 5.90 8.49 5.14
CA TRP A 105 7.36 8.59 5.10
C TRP A 105 7.86 9.82 4.35
N GLY A 106 7.00 10.48 3.54
CA GLY A 106 7.32 11.63 2.70
C GLY A 106 8.00 11.24 1.39
N GLU A 107 8.65 12.21 0.79
CA GLU A 107 9.33 12.07 -0.50
C GLU A 107 10.84 12.12 -0.30
N TRP A 108 11.50 10.99 -0.48
CA TRP A 108 12.92 10.86 -0.32
C TRP A 108 13.69 11.44 -1.51
N ASN A 109 14.89 11.91 -1.27
CA ASN A 109 15.81 12.37 -2.31
C ASN A 109 17.26 11.93 -1.98
N ASP A 110 18.22 12.43 -2.72
CA ASP A 110 19.63 12.03 -2.61
C ASP A 110 20.25 12.29 -1.23
N GLU A 111 19.74 13.28 -0.48
CA GLU A 111 20.20 13.56 0.89
C GLU A 111 19.88 12.43 1.86
N ASP A 112 18.88 11.61 1.53
CA ASP A 112 18.39 10.53 2.37
C ASP A 112 19.09 9.18 2.11
N ARG A 113 20.14 9.16 1.29
CA ARG A 113 20.86 7.94 0.87
C ARG A 113 21.30 7.02 2.00
N SER A 114 21.60 7.58 3.15
CA SER A 114 22.07 6.85 4.33
C SER A 114 20.93 6.27 5.18
N LEU A 115 19.68 6.66 4.92
CA LEU A 115 18.53 6.08 5.61
C LEU A 115 18.40 4.60 5.28
N ASN A 116 18.18 3.83 6.32
CA ASN A 116 17.98 2.40 6.28
C ASN A 116 16.76 2.00 7.10
N LEU A 117 16.35 0.74 7.04
CA LEU A 117 15.20 0.25 7.79
C LEU A 117 15.42 0.31 9.30
N ASP A 118 16.67 0.20 9.77
CA ASP A 118 17.02 0.35 11.19
C ASP A 118 16.57 1.70 11.73
N VAL A 119 16.93 2.78 11.00
CA VAL A 119 16.57 4.15 11.37
C VAL A 119 15.05 4.35 11.25
N LEU A 120 14.43 3.87 10.18
CA LEU A 120 12.99 4.05 9.99
C LEU A 120 12.18 3.32 11.06
N ILE A 121 12.55 2.11 11.44
CA ILE A 121 11.86 1.32 12.45
C ILE A 121 12.12 1.87 13.86
N GLU A 122 13.39 2.05 14.24
CA GLU A 122 13.77 2.35 15.61
C GLU A 122 13.65 3.83 15.99
N GLN A 123 13.71 4.72 15.01
CA GLN A 123 13.63 6.15 15.31
C GLN A 123 12.32 6.81 14.84
N TYR A 124 11.86 6.52 13.62
CA TYR A 124 10.67 7.15 13.07
C TYR A 124 9.40 6.45 13.54
N MET A 125 9.29 5.16 13.24
CA MET A 125 8.11 4.37 13.62
C MET A 125 7.96 4.23 15.12
N ALA A 126 9.04 3.91 15.84
CA ALA A 126 9.01 3.83 17.30
C ALA A 126 8.54 5.13 17.96
N ARG A 127 8.90 6.29 17.40
CA ARG A 127 8.41 7.59 17.89
C ARG A 127 6.93 7.77 17.61
N ALA A 128 6.48 7.43 16.39
CA ALA A 128 5.06 7.50 16.01
C ALA A 128 4.20 6.60 16.91
N VAL A 129 4.58 5.33 17.08
CA VAL A 129 3.87 4.38 17.95
C VAL A 129 3.75 4.91 19.38
N ARG A 130 4.88 5.31 19.99
CA ARG A 130 4.86 5.86 21.37
C ARG A 130 4.05 7.13 21.50
N MET A 131 4.00 7.96 20.47
CA MET A 131 3.19 9.19 20.49
C MET A 131 1.70 8.87 20.44
N VAL A 132 1.28 7.95 19.54
CA VAL A 132 -0.12 7.51 19.44
C VAL A 132 -0.56 6.84 20.74
N ALA A 133 0.22 5.89 21.25
CA ALA A 133 -0.08 5.18 22.50
C ALA A 133 -0.25 6.15 23.69
N ARG A 134 0.64 7.14 23.81
CA ARG A 134 0.52 8.18 24.86
C ARG A 134 -0.72 9.04 24.72
N ARG A 135 -1.08 9.44 23.49
CA ARG A 135 -2.30 10.23 23.26
C ARG A 135 -3.57 9.46 23.56
N ALA A 136 -3.57 8.16 23.29
CA ALA A 136 -4.69 7.26 23.58
C ALA A 136 -4.74 6.79 25.04
N GLY A 137 -3.66 6.94 25.78
CA GLY A 137 -3.54 6.40 27.14
C GLY A 137 -3.45 4.88 27.21
N GLY A 138 -3.09 4.21 26.12
CA GLY A 138 -3.02 2.75 26.04
C GLY A 138 -2.41 2.23 24.75
N PRO A 139 -2.42 0.91 24.55
CA PRO A 139 -1.88 0.29 23.35
C PRO A 139 -2.73 0.60 22.11
N LEU A 140 -2.17 0.35 20.92
CA LEU A 140 -2.78 0.66 19.64
C LEU A 140 -2.89 -0.57 18.72
N THR A 141 -3.75 -0.48 17.73
CA THR A 141 -3.72 -1.37 16.57
C THR A 141 -2.70 -0.83 15.56
N LEU A 142 -1.76 -1.68 15.19
CA LEU A 142 -0.81 -1.38 14.11
C LEU A 142 -1.33 -2.02 12.83
N LEU A 143 -1.58 -1.21 11.80
CA LEU A 143 -2.06 -1.66 10.51
C LEU A 143 -1.00 -1.37 9.47
N GLY A 144 -0.46 -2.40 8.84
CA GLY A 144 0.56 -2.26 7.81
C GLY A 144 0.06 -2.71 6.44
N TYR A 145 0.37 -1.92 5.40
CA TYR A 145 0.07 -2.25 4.02
C TYR A 145 1.34 -2.54 3.22
N CYS A 146 1.39 -3.68 2.54
CA CYS A 146 2.52 -4.07 1.67
C CYS A 146 3.87 -4.03 2.43
N ILE A 147 4.89 -3.33 1.93
CA ILE A 147 6.19 -3.10 2.61
C ILE A 147 5.99 -2.49 4.00
N GLY A 148 5.02 -1.59 4.16
CA GLY A 148 4.67 -1.03 5.46
C GLY A 148 4.23 -2.08 6.47
N GLY A 149 3.58 -3.16 6.00
CA GLY A 149 3.25 -4.33 6.82
C GLY A 149 4.48 -5.11 7.26
N ALA A 150 5.47 -5.31 6.39
CA ALA A 150 6.73 -5.97 6.75
C ALA A 150 7.50 -5.15 7.81
N VAL A 151 7.54 -3.82 7.65
CA VAL A 151 8.11 -2.89 8.64
C VAL A 151 7.36 -2.97 9.97
N ALA A 152 6.02 -2.99 9.93
CA ALA A 152 5.16 -3.15 11.12
C ALA A 152 5.38 -4.51 11.81
N THR A 153 5.59 -5.57 11.04
CA THR A 153 5.90 -6.91 11.54
C THR A 153 7.26 -6.92 12.24
N CYS A 154 8.29 -6.34 11.64
CA CYS A 154 9.62 -6.21 12.27
C CYS A 154 9.53 -5.44 13.59
N PHE A 155 8.81 -4.30 13.59
CA PHE A 155 8.60 -3.52 14.79
C PHE A 155 7.90 -4.33 15.89
N SER A 156 6.81 -5.02 15.56
CA SER A 156 6.04 -5.83 16.53
C SER A 156 6.84 -6.97 17.12
N ALA A 157 7.77 -7.57 16.34
CA ALA A 157 8.65 -8.63 16.79
C ALA A 157 9.78 -8.11 17.73
N LEU A 158 10.18 -6.85 17.59
CA LEU A 158 11.25 -6.22 18.36
C LEU A 158 10.74 -5.50 19.61
N HIS A 159 9.51 -5.00 19.60
CA HIS A 159 8.90 -4.20 20.65
C HIS A 159 7.73 -4.94 21.29
N THR A 160 8.06 -5.77 22.29
CA THR A 160 7.12 -6.66 22.98
C THR A 160 6.57 -6.08 24.29
N GLU A 161 6.84 -4.82 24.58
CA GLU A 161 6.46 -4.11 25.80
C GLU A 161 4.95 -3.75 25.89
N GLY A 162 4.11 -4.35 25.08
CA GLY A 162 2.65 -4.18 25.15
C GLY A 162 2.10 -2.92 24.49
N LEU A 163 2.88 -2.22 23.66
CA LEU A 163 2.39 -1.06 22.91
C LEU A 163 1.44 -1.44 21.76
N ILE A 164 1.60 -2.65 21.23
CA ILE A 164 0.79 -3.17 20.12
C ILE A 164 -0.27 -4.12 20.67
N LYS A 165 -1.53 -3.68 20.59
CA LYS A 165 -2.69 -4.48 21.01
C LYS A 165 -3.09 -5.46 19.90
N ASN A 166 -3.12 -4.99 18.65
CA ASN A 166 -3.49 -5.79 17.49
C ASN A 166 -2.54 -5.49 16.32
N LEU A 167 -2.24 -6.50 15.51
CA LEU A 167 -1.49 -6.36 14.26
C LEU A 167 -2.40 -6.74 13.08
N VAL A 168 -2.60 -5.81 12.16
CA VAL A 168 -3.35 -6.02 10.92
C VAL A 168 -2.40 -5.87 9.73
N LEU A 169 -2.31 -6.87 8.89
CA LEU A 169 -1.44 -6.91 7.72
C LEU A 169 -2.27 -6.99 6.44
N LEU A 170 -2.12 -6.01 5.56
CA LEU A 170 -2.80 -5.97 4.28
C LEU A 170 -1.80 -6.31 3.17
N THR A 171 -1.98 -7.41 2.46
CA THR A 171 -1.11 -7.87 1.37
C THR A 171 0.39 -7.70 1.67
N THR A 172 0.77 -8.15 2.85
CA THR A 172 2.13 -7.95 3.37
C THR A 172 3.03 -9.13 3.00
N PRO A 173 4.13 -8.93 2.27
CA PRO A 173 5.07 -10.00 1.98
C PRO A 173 5.92 -10.32 3.23
N ILE A 174 6.00 -11.59 3.58
CA ILE A 174 6.72 -12.12 4.76
C ILE A 174 7.75 -13.16 4.37
N ASP A 175 7.35 -14.17 3.57
CA ASP A 175 8.26 -15.19 3.03
C ASP A 175 8.54 -14.92 1.56
N PHE A 176 9.80 -14.75 1.23
CA PHE A 176 10.24 -14.39 -0.11
C PHE A 176 10.77 -15.58 -0.92
N ALA A 177 10.64 -16.81 -0.41
CA ALA A 177 11.07 -18.03 -1.11
C ALA A 177 10.30 -18.23 -2.43
N ASP A 178 9.00 -17.87 -2.45
CA ASP A 178 8.14 -17.91 -3.62
C ASP A 178 7.44 -16.55 -3.81
N ALA A 179 8.25 -15.52 -4.00
CA ALA A 179 7.78 -14.15 -4.23
C ALA A 179 7.41 -13.86 -5.70
N GLY A 180 7.06 -14.90 -6.46
CA GLY A 180 6.65 -14.78 -7.84
C GLY A 180 7.71 -14.14 -8.74
N PRO A 181 7.32 -13.41 -9.81
CA PRO A 181 8.26 -12.80 -10.73
C PRO A 181 9.25 -11.84 -10.07
N PHE A 182 8.85 -11.10 -9.04
CA PHE A 182 9.78 -10.23 -8.31
C PHE A 182 10.90 -11.02 -7.63
N GLY A 183 10.60 -12.18 -7.06
CA GLY A 183 11.59 -13.08 -6.50
C GLY A 183 12.62 -13.54 -7.53
N VAL A 184 12.18 -13.79 -8.78
CA VAL A 184 13.07 -14.17 -9.89
C VAL A 184 13.94 -13.00 -10.33
N TRP A 185 13.35 -11.82 -10.52
CA TRP A 185 14.06 -10.65 -11.04
C TRP A 185 15.06 -10.06 -10.05
N THR A 186 14.84 -10.25 -8.75
CA THR A 186 15.72 -9.73 -7.71
C THR A 186 16.84 -10.69 -7.31
N ARG A 187 16.95 -11.86 -7.94
CA ARG A 187 18.04 -12.82 -7.66
C ARG A 187 19.41 -12.19 -7.85
N PRO A 188 20.39 -12.52 -6.99
CA PRO A 188 21.73 -11.92 -7.03
C PRO A 188 22.43 -12.07 -8.39
N GLU A 189 22.13 -13.16 -9.12
CA GLU A 189 22.74 -13.46 -10.43
C GLU A 189 22.28 -12.53 -11.54
N VAL A 190 21.09 -11.92 -11.41
CA VAL A 190 20.48 -11.09 -12.46
C VAL A 190 20.25 -9.65 -12.03
N PHE A 191 20.26 -9.36 -10.73
CA PHE A 191 19.95 -8.03 -10.21
C PHE A 191 21.19 -7.38 -9.56
N PRO A 192 21.81 -6.38 -10.21
CA PRO A 192 23.03 -5.74 -9.74
C PRO A 192 22.72 -4.73 -8.60
N LEU A 193 22.28 -5.21 -7.44
CA LEU A 193 21.81 -4.41 -6.31
C LEU A 193 22.86 -3.38 -5.86
N GLU A 194 24.12 -3.82 -5.69
CA GLU A 194 25.18 -2.95 -5.21
C GLU A 194 25.52 -1.84 -6.22
N LEU A 195 25.56 -2.19 -7.52
CA LEU A 195 25.77 -1.20 -8.57
C LEU A 195 24.61 -0.17 -8.58
N LEU A 196 23.36 -0.63 -8.56
CA LEU A 196 22.19 0.24 -8.58
C LEU A 196 22.21 1.22 -7.39
N THR A 197 22.47 0.73 -6.19
CA THR A 197 22.47 1.55 -4.96
C THR A 197 23.74 2.38 -4.78
N SER A 198 24.79 2.12 -5.55
CA SER A 198 25.97 2.99 -5.63
C SER A 198 25.73 4.19 -6.55
N VAL A 199 25.01 3.98 -7.66
CA VAL A 199 24.68 5.01 -8.65
C VAL A 199 23.55 5.92 -8.18
N PHE A 200 22.49 5.34 -7.60
CA PHE A 200 21.30 6.07 -7.15
C PHE A 200 21.29 6.21 -5.64
N PRO A 201 21.56 7.40 -5.08
CA PRO A 201 21.41 7.67 -3.64
C PRO A 201 19.98 7.46 -3.14
N ALA A 202 19.00 7.79 -3.98
CA ALA A 202 17.61 7.38 -3.84
C ALA A 202 17.17 6.71 -5.15
N VAL A 203 16.77 5.45 -5.07
CA VAL A 203 16.30 4.69 -6.25
C VAL A 203 14.99 5.32 -6.73
N PRO A 204 14.95 5.87 -7.95
CA PRO A 204 13.76 6.58 -8.43
C PRO A 204 12.50 5.71 -8.36
N GLY A 205 11.37 6.28 -7.93
CA GLY A 205 10.10 5.56 -7.82
C GLY A 205 9.61 4.93 -9.14
N ALA A 206 10.11 5.42 -10.27
CA ALA A 206 9.86 4.81 -11.57
C ALA A 206 10.41 3.39 -11.70
N TYR A 207 11.49 3.00 -11.01
CA TYR A 207 12.06 1.65 -11.10
C TYR A 207 11.15 0.57 -10.51
N PRO A 208 10.66 0.69 -9.25
CA PRO A 208 9.63 -0.21 -8.74
C PRO A 208 8.33 -0.19 -9.55
N ASP A 209 7.95 0.97 -10.08
CA ASP A 209 6.77 1.14 -10.92
C ASP A 209 6.92 0.39 -12.25
N ILE A 210 8.05 0.52 -12.94
CA ILE A 210 8.37 -0.25 -14.16
C ILE A 210 8.34 -1.75 -13.84
N GLY A 211 8.96 -2.18 -12.73
CA GLY A 211 8.92 -3.58 -12.30
C GLY A 211 7.49 -4.08 -12.14
N SER A 212 6.63 -3.35 -11.45
CA SER A 212 5.22 -3.72 -11.27
C SER A 212 4.43 -3.74 -12.58
N LYS A 213 4.71 -2.81 -13.51
CA LYS A 213 4.11 -2.78 -14.85
C LYS A 213 4.58 -3.94 -15.73
N LEU A 214 5.83 -4.38 -15.59
CA LEU A 214 6.36 -5.54 -16.30
C LEU A 214 5.73 -6.87 -15.85
N LEU A 215 5.13 -6.94 -14.65
CA LEU A 215 4.34 -8.11 -14.23
C LEU A 215 3.10 -8.32 -15.11
N GLN A 216 2.55 -7.25 -15.64
CA GLN A 216 1.37 -7.28 -16.49
C GLN A 216 1.54 -6.28 -17.66
N PRO A 217 2.45 -6.52 -18.61
CA PRO A 217 2.87 -5.52 -19.60
C PRO A 217 1.74 -5.06 -20.52
N LEU A 218 0.88 -5.97 -20.97
CA LEU A 218 -0.27 -5.63 -21.81
C LEU A 218 -1.34 -4.84 -21.03
N PRO A 219 -1.78 -5.29 -19.84
CA PRO A 219 -2.71 -4.52 -19.04
C PRO A 219 -2.18 -3.16 -18.55
N ALA A 220 -0.91 -3.07 -18.20
CA ALA A 220 -0.34 -1.84 -17.61
C ALA A 220 0.24 -0.87 -18.67
N GLY A 221 0.47 -1.33 -19.89
CA GLY A 221 0.96 -0.54 -21.01
C GLY A 221 -0.17 0.10 -21.82
N ILE A 222 -0.11 -0.01 -23.14
CA ILE A 222 -1.12 0.54 -24.08
C ILE A 222 -2.52 -0.01 -23.78
N GLY A 223 -2.62 -1.27 -23.33
CA GLY A 223 -3.90 -1.91 -23.01
C GLY A 223 -4.71 -1.19 -21.92
N GLN A 224 -4.08 -0.41 -21.03
CA GLN A 224 -4.84 0.39 -20.06
C GLN A 224 -5.66 1.51 -20.73
N PHE A 225 -5.12 2.14 -21.76
CA PHE A 225 -5.78 3.21 -22.49
C PHE A 225 -6.88 2.68 -23.41
N VAL A 226 -6.67 1.50 -24.01
CA VAL A 226 -7.73 0.82 -24.79
C VAL A 226 -8.89 0.46 -23.87
N ARG A 227 -8.61 -0.12 -22.70
CA ARG A 227 -9.67 -0.39 -21.71
C ARG A 227 -10.32 0.88 -21.16
N LEU A 228 -9.58 1.97 -21.02
CA LEU A 228 -10.15 3.24 -20.61
C LEU A 228 -11.14 3.73 -21.67
N GLU A 229 -10.78 3.67 -22.95
CA GLU A 229 -11.66 4.04 -24.05
C GLU A 229 -12.96 3.21 -24.05
N GLU A 230 -12.85 1.88 -23.88
CA GLU A 230 -14.01 0.99 -23.73
C GLU A 230 -14.87 1.38 -22.51
N LYS A 231 -14.23 1.69 -21.35
CA LYS A 231 -14.92 2.07 -20.12
C LYS A 231 -15.61 3.43 -20.21
N LEU A 232 -15.05 4.39 -20.91
CA LEU A 232 -15.65 5.72 -21.11
C LEU A 232 -16.99 5.64 -21.86
N ARG A 233 -17.23 4.56 -22.62
CA ARG A 233 -18.53 4.29 -23.26
C ARG A 233 -19.59 3.76 -22.29
N GLU A 234 -19.20 3.32 -21.09
CA GLU A 234 -20.12 2.81 -20.08
C GLU A 234 -20.79 3.99 -19.33
N PRO A 235 -22.13 4.13 -19.32
CA PRO A 235 -22.82 5.28 -18.72
C PRO A 235 -22.56 5.48 -17.21
N ARG A 236 -22.06 4.46 -16.52
CA ARG A 236 -21.79 4.47 -15.07
C ARG A 236 -20.33 4.31 -14.75
N PHE A 237 -19.44 4.55 -15.68
CA PHE A 237 -18.02 4.49 -15.43
C PHE A 237 -17.59 5.61 -14.48
N ASP A 238 -16.86 5.24 -13.44
CA ASP A 238 -16.34 6.19 -12.45
C ASP A 238 -15.02 6.80 -12.95
N VAL A 239 -15.14 7.82 -13.79
CA VAL A 239 -14.01 8.56 -14.36
C VAL A 239 -13.13 9.15 -13.26
N TYR A 240 -13.74 9.75 -12.25
CA TYR A 240 -13.00 10.35 -11.14
C TYR A 240 -12.21 9.31 -10.32
N GLY A 241 -12.83 8.16 -10.05
CA GLY A 241 -12.14 7.04 -9.39
C GLY A 241 -10.97 6.50 -10.20
N TRP A 242 -11.12 6.43 -11.52
CA TRP A 242 -10.04 6.06 -12.41
C TRP A 242 -8.91 7.10 -12.40
N GLN A 243 -9.24 8.38 -12.47
CA GLN A 243 -8.27 9.49 -12.42
C GLN A 243 -7.47 9.49 -11.11
N ALA A 244 -8.13 9.35 -9.97
CA ALA A 244 -7.47 9.30 -8.67
C ALA A 244 -6.51 8.10 -8.55
N MET A 245 -6.92 6.93 -9.06
CA MET A 245 -6.09 5.73 -9.09
C MET A 245 -4.91 5.89 -10.06
N PHE A 246 -5.16 6.40 -11.27
CA PHE A 246 -4.12 6.66 -12.27
C PHE A 246 -3.06 7.63 -11.73
N ARG A 247 -3.51 8.69 -11.04
CA ARG A 247 -2.63 9.62 -10.34
C ARG A 247 -1.73 8.90 -9.33
N TRP A 248 -2.32 8.11 -8.43
CA TRP A 248 -1.59 7.40 -7.40
C TRP A 248 -0.54 6.42 -7.98
N VAL A 249 -0.91 5.66 -9.00
CA VAL A 249 0.00 4.71 -9.67
C VAL A 249 1.20 5.42 -10.31
N ASN A 250 1.02 6.65 -10.80
CA ASN A 250 2.08 7.39 -11.48
C ASN A 250 2.86 8.37 -10.57
N GLU A 251 2.47 8.49 -9.29
CA GLU A 251 3.19 9.27 -8.27
C GLU A 251 4.10 8.41 -7.39
N GLY A 252 4.94 7.56 -8.01
CA GLY A 252 5.92 6.76 -7.30
C GLY A 252 6.90 7.62 -6.49
N VAL A 253 7.28 7.17 -5.30
CA VAL A 253 8.21 7.84 -4.40
C VAL A 253 9.58 7.17 -4.49
N ALA A 254 10.64 7.95 -4.53
CA ALA A 254 12.00 7.43 -4.52
C ALA A 254 12.26 6.63 -3.22
N PHE A 255 13.09 5.60 -3.32
CA PHE A 255 13.41 4.70 -2.21
C PHE A 255 14.86 4.93 -1.80
N PRO A 256 15.18 5.37 -0.54
CA PRO A 256 16.55 5.58 -0.11
C PRO A 256 17.41 4.36 -0.35
N ALA A 257 18.61 4.54 -0.88
CA ALA A 257 19.50 3.43 -1.26
C ALA A 257 19.77 2.46 -0.10
N GLY A 258 19.95 2.96 1.11
CA GLY A 258 20.14 2.11 2.29
C GLY A 258 18.91 1.23 2.59
N CYS A 259 17.71 1.79 2.54
CA CYS A 259 16.47 1.02 2.70
C CYS A 259 16.28 0.02 1.56
N TYR A 260 16.53 0.45 0.30
CA TYR A 260 16.39 -0.42 -0.88
C TYR A 260 17.35 -1.61 -0.82
N ARG A 261 18.61 -1.37 -0.44
CA ARG A 261 19.62 -2.43 -0.27
C ARG A 261 19.19 -3.46 0.78
N GLN A 262 18.68 -3.00 1.93
CA GLN A 262 18.15 -3.93 2.94
C GLN A 262 16.91 -4.65 2.41
N TRP A 263 15.96 -3.95 1.80
CA TRP A 263 14.72 -4.55 1.30
C TRP A 263 14.99 -5.66 0.27
N ILE A 264 15.79 -5.37 -0.75
CA ILE A 264 16.12 -6.38 -1.76
C ILE A 264 17.10 -7.41 -1.21
N GLY A 265 18.18 -6.98 -0.57
CA GLY A 265 19.25 -7.90 -0.13
C GLY A 265 18.85 -8.81 1.03
N GLU A 266 18.22 -8.27 2.08
CA GLU A 266 17.90 -9.06 3.28
C GLU A 266 16.57 -9.82 3.14
N PHE A 267 15.55 -9.20 2.50
CA PHE A 267 14.22 -9.83 2.37
C PHE A 267 14.15 -10.70 1.11
N TYR A 268 14.30 -10.13 -0.10
CA TYR A 268 14.14 -10.90 -1.33
C TYR A 268 15.27 -11.90 -1.57
N GLN A 269 16.53 -11.45 -1.55
CA GLN A 269 17.66 -12.32 -1.92
C GLN A 269 18.00 -13.34 -0.86
N ARG A 270 17.98 -12.96 0.43
CA ARG A 270 18.40 -13.81 1.53
C ARG A 270 17.26 -14.36 2.38
N ASN A 271 16.04 -13.88 2.17
CA ASN A 271 14.83 -14.31 2.87
C ASN A 271 15.00 -14.41 4.40
N LYS A 272 15.72 -13.43 4.98
CA LYS A 272 16.16 -13.50 6.38
C LYS A 272 15.04 -13.34 7.39
N LEU A 273 13.90 -12.74 7.02
CA LEU A 273 12.81 -12.49 7.94
C LEU A 273 12.24 -13.79 8.51
N VAL A 274 11.78 -14.70 7.65
CA VAL A 274 11.20 -15.99 8.09
C VAL A 274 12.24 -16.94 8.67
N ARG A 275 13.51 -16.76 8.31
CA ARG A 275 14.62 -17.56 8.84
C ARG A 275 15.07 -17.11 10.22
N GLY A 276 14.55 -15.99 10.76
CA GLY A 276 14.99 -15.42 12.03
C GLY A 276 16.42 -14.90 12.01
N GLU A 277 16.95 -14.60 10.84
CA GLU A 277 18.31 -14.10 10.61
C GLU A 277 18.36 -12.58 10.39
N LEU A 278 17.18 -11.95 10.13
CA LEU A 278 17.09 -10.51 9.95
C LEU A 278 17.48 -9.78 11.23
N GLN A 279 18.31 -8.78 11.11
CA GLN A 279 18.67 -7.89 12.22
C GLN A 279 18.26 -6.46 11.90
N ILE A 280 17.69 -5.79 12.88
CA ILE A 280 17.41 -4.35 12.89
C ILE A 280 18.12 -3.74 14.09
N SER A 281 19.03 -2.82 13.85
CA SER A 281 19.88 -2.20 14.89
C SER A 281 20.58 -3.24 15.77
N GLY A 282 21.11 -4.31 15.16
CA GLY A 282 21.80 -5.40 15.83
C GLY A 282 20.93 -6.38 16.61
N ARG A 283 19.59 -6.18 16.66
CA ARG A 283 18.65 -7.10 17.32
C ARG A 283 18.00 -8.03 16.30
N LYS A 284 17.95 -9.32 16.59
CA LYS A 284 17.28 -10.31 15.74
C LYS A 284 15.78 -10.08 15.73
N VAL A 285 15.19 -10.05 14.54
CA VAL A 285 13.74 -10.03 14.33
C VAL A 285 13.23 -11.47 14.38
N LEU A 286 12.64 -11.86 15.50
CA LEU A 286 12.05 -13.19 15.67
C LEU A 286 10.53 -13.07 15.59
N LEU A 287 9.93 -13.59 14.53
CA LEU A 287 8.47 -13.53 14.31
C LEU A 287 7.70 -14.22 15.44
N SER A 288 8.29 -15.23 16.09
CA SER A 288 7.73 -15.90 17.27
C SER A 288 7.54 -14.97 18.49
N ASN A 289 8.15 -13.79 18.50
CA ASN A 289 7.91 -12.79 19.53
C ASN A 289 6.55 -12.10 19.40
N ILE A 290 5.92 -12.16 18.22
CA ILE A 290 4.60 -11.59 18.00
C ILE A 290 3.55 -12.49 18.63
N ARG A 291 2.88 -11.97 19.69
CA ARG A 291 1.86 -12.68 20.48
C ARG A 291 0.50 -11.95 20.46
N CYS A 292 0.47 -10.70 20.03
CA CYS A 292 -0.78 -9.95 19.93
C CYS A 292 -1.72 -10.57 18.88
N PRO A 293 -3.05 -10.35 18.96
CA PRO A 293 -4.00 -10.72 17.92
C PRO A 293 -3.53 -10.27 16.53
N LEU A 294 -3.57 -11.18 15.56
CA LEU A 294 -3.11 -10.97 14.19
C LEU A 294 -4.23 -11.18 13.19
N LEU A 295 -4.44 -10.19 12.34
CA LEU A 295 -5.26 -10.33 11.13
C LEU A 295 -4.38 -10.22 9.89
N ASN A 296 -4.34 -11.27 9.08
CA ASN A 296 -3.69 -11.29 7.78
C ASN A 296 -4.73 -11.17 6.66
N VAL A 297 -4.60 -10.17 5.78
CA VAL A 297 -5.49 -9.97 4.64
C VAL A 297 -4.73 -10.23 3.35
N VAL A 298 -5.26 -11.14 2.55
CA VAL A 298 -4.65 -11.64 1.32
C VAL A 298 -5.54 -11.32 0.12
N ALA A 299 -4.95 -10.84 -0.97
CA ALA A 299 -5.62 -10.69 -2.25
C ALA A 299 -5.45 -11.98 -3.08
N SER A 300 -6.56 -12.57 -3.54
CA SER A 300 -6.54 -13.88 -4.21
C SER A 300 -5.81 -13.91 -5.55
N SER A 301 -5.66 -12.75 -6.18
CA SER A 301 -5.00 -12.60 -7.50
C SER A 301 -3.82 -11.62 -7.42
N ASP A 302 -3.15 -11.58 -6.27
CA ASP A 302 -1.99 -10.73 -6.04
C ASP A 302 -0.75 -11.32 -6.72
N VAL A 303 -0.18 -10.57 -7.65
CA VAL A 303 1.06 -10.95 -8.36
C VAL A 303 2.29 -10.23 -7.78
N ILE A 304 2.08 -9.25 -6.89
CA ILE A 304 3.14 -8.48 -6.22
C ILE A 304 3.55 -9.17 -4.93
N ALA A 305 2.57 -9.52 -4.11
CA ALA A 305 2.75 -10.29 -2.87
C ALA A 305 1.81 -11.52 -2.92
N PRO A 306 2.19 -12.58 -3.66
CA PRO A 306 1.37 -13.79 -3.79
C PRO A 306 1.00 -14.40 -2.45
N ARG A 307 -0.12 -15.14 -2.40
CA ARG A 307 -0.63 -15.71 -1.16
C ARG A 307 0.40 -16.51 -0.35
N PRO A 308 1.25 -17.37 -0.95
CA PRO A 308 2.27 -18.08 -0.17
C PRO A 308 3.18 -17.14 0.61
N THR A 309 3.58 -16.02 -0.01
CA THR A 309 4.42 -14.99 0.58
C THR A 309 3.74 -14.30 1.78
N THR A 310 2.45 -14.02 1.68
CA THR A 310 1.70 -13.29 2.73
C THR A 310 1.17 -14.19 3.83
N SER A 311 0.66 -15.38 3.50
CA SER A 311 0.06 -16.31 4.47
C SER A 311 1.10 -16.97 5.38
N ALA A 312 2.38 -16.96 4.99
CA ALA A 312 3.48 -17.51 5.78
C ALA A 312 3.52 -16.98 7.22
N ILE A 313 3.12 -15.73 7.47
CA ILE A 313 3.11 -15.11 8.79
C ILE A 313 2.38 -15.97 9.83
N LEU A 314 1.30 -16.64 9.45
CA LEU A 314 0.47 -17.44 10.35
C LEU A 314 1.22 -18.63 10.98
N GLY A 315 2.22 -19.17 10.27
CA GLY A 315 3.06 -20.27 10.74
C GLY A 315 4.26 -19.83 11.59
N HIS A 316 4.61 -18.55 11.58
CA HIS A 316 5.82 -18.04 12.22
C HIS A 316 5.55 -17.26 13.52
N VAL A 317 4.35 -16.75 13.73
CA VAL A 317 4.00 -15.98 14.94
C VAL A 317 3.49 -16.91 16.06
N SER A 318 3.68 -16.48 17.30
CA SER A 318 3.14 -17.14 18.50
C SER A 318 1.79 -16.57 18.96
N SER A 319 1.14 -15.76 18.14
CA SER A 319 -0.23 -15.29 18.41
C SER A 319 -1.17 -16.49 18.51
N GLU A 320 -1.95 -16.57 19.57
CA GLU A 320 -3.02 -17.56 19.72
C GLU A 320 -4.27 -17.16 18.93
N ASP A 321 -4.56 -15.84 18.91
CA ASP A 321 -5.66 -15.24 18.17
C ASP A 321 -5.15 -14.73 16.82
N LYS A 322 -5.26 -15.55 15.79
CA LYS A 322 -4.84 -15.21 14.42
C LYS A 322 -5.90 -15.62 13.40
N ALA A 323 -6.15 -14.74 12.45
CA ALA A 323 -7.12 -14.92 11.39
C ALA A 323 -6.57 -14.53 10.03
N GLU A 324 -7.08 -15.16 8.98
CA GLU A 324 -6.80 -14.79 7.60
C GLU A 324 -8.11 -14.46 6.87
N ILE A 325 -8.12 -13.34 6.16
CA ILE A 325 -9.20 -12.95 5.25
C ILE A 325 -8.66 -12.98 3.82
N ILE A 326 -9.25 -13.79 2.96
CA ILE A 326 -8.92 -13.83 1.53
C ILE A 326 -9.98 -13.04 0.79
N VAL A 327 -9.54 -12.01 0.04
CA VAL A 327 -10.41 -11.13 -0.73
C VAL A 327 -10.15 -11.32 -2.22
N LYS A 328 -11.23 -11.37 -3.01
CA LYS A 328 -11.11 -11.43 -4.47
C LYS A 328 -10.56 -10.10 -5.01
N GLY A 329 -9.43 -10.16 -5.69
CA GLY A 329 -8.79 -8.98 -6.29
C GLY A 329 -7.28 -9.06 -6.31
N GLY A 330 -6.65 -8.03 -6.86
CA GLY A 330 -5.20 -7.85 -6.87
C GLY A 330 -4.72 -6.95 -5.73
N HIS A 331 -3.41 -6.74 -5.66
CA HIS A 331 -2.68 -6.05 -4.58
C HIS A 331 -3.30 -4.72 -4.12
N VAL A 332 -3.65 -3.85 -5.05
CA VAL A 332 -4.22 -2.53 -4.77
C VAL A 332 -5.75 -2.59 -4.70
N GLY A 333 -6.37 -3.47 -5.49
CA GLY A 333 -7.82 -3.59 -5.59
C GLY A 333 -8.50 -3.94 -4.27
N ILE A 334 -7.81 -4.64 -3.37
CA ILE A 334 -8.35 -4.95 -2.04
C ILE A 334 -8.45 -3.73 -1.12
N VAL A 335 -7.75 -2.64 -1.43
CA VAL A 335 -7.77 -1.42 -0.60
C VAL A 335 -8.82 -0.43 -1.08
N VAL A 336 -9.00 -0.29 -2.40
CA VAL A 336 -9.82 0.78 -3.00
C VAL A 336 -10.94 0.28 -3.91
N GLY A 337 -11.00 -1.01 -4.23
CA GLY A 337 -12.02 -1.59 -5.09
C GLY A 337 -13.41 -1.67 -4.42
N LYS A 338 -14.44 -1.91 -5.22
CA LYS A 338 -15.81 -2.12 -4.68
C LYS A 338 -15.84 -3.26 -3.65
N ALA A 339 -15.16 -4.37 -3.92
CA ALA A 339 -15.07 -5.49 -2.99
C ALA A 339 -14.36 -5.11 -1.67
N ALA A 340 -13.43 -4.16 -1.70
CA ALA A 340 -12.83 -3.63 -0.48
C ALA A 340 -13.90 -3.01 0.43
N ALA A 341 -14.66 -2.07 -0.10
CA ALA A 341 -15.66 -1.34 0.68
C ALA A 341 -16.85 -2.21 1.13
N THR A 342 -17.28 -3.16 0.29
CA THR A 342 -18.47 -3.96 0.55
C THR A 342 -18.22 -5.27 1.31
N ASP A 343 -17.01 -5.81 1.25
CA ASP A 343 -16.67 -7.11 1.85
C ASP A 343 -15.52 -6.99 2.87
N LEU A 344 -14.36 -6.42 2.48
CA LEU A 344 -13.19 -6.42 3.33
C LEU A 344 -13.33 -5.47 4.52
N TRP A 345 -13.67 -4.20 4.28
CA TRP A 345 -13.71 -3.21 5.36
C TRP A 345 -14.66 -3.59 6.48
N PRO A 346 -15.90 -4.09 6.21
CA PRO A 346 -16.77 -4.58 7.27
C PRO A 346 -16.16 -5.72 8.10
N LYS A 347 -15.46 -6.66 7.45
CA LYS A 347 -14.79 -7.77 8.14
C LYS A 347 -13.63 -7.29 9.02
N VAL A 348 -12.83 -6.36 8.52
CA VAL A 348 -11.74 -5.74 9.32
C VAL A 348 -12.32 -4.92 10.48
N GLY A 349 -13.35 -4.12 10.21
CA GLY A 349 -14.03 -3.32 11.26
C GLY A 349 -14.62 -4.20 12.36
N GLU A 350 -15.26 -5.30 12.00
CA GLU A 350 -15.81 -6.26 12.98
C GLU A 350 -14.69 -6.95 13.78
N TRP A 351 -13.62 -7.37 13.10
CA TRP A 351 -12.46 -7.96 13.76
C TRP A 351 -11.84 -7.01 14.78
N LEU A 352 -11.69 -5.73 14.43
CA LEU A 352 -11.21 -4.69 15.33
C LEU A 352 -12.18 -4.41 16.48
N ARG A 353 -13.49 -4.37 16.20
CA ARG A 353 -14.53 -4.14 17.21
C ARG A 353 -14.50 -5.19 18.32
N LEU A 354 -14.25 -6.44 18.00
CA LEU A 354 -14.15 -7.55 18.94
C LEU A 354 -12.89 -7.50 19.81
N ARG A 355 -11.90 -6.67 19.44
CA ARG A 355 -10.58 -6.57 20.10
C ARG A 355 -10.26 -5.14 20.54
N ASP A 356 -11.31 -4.31 20.68
CA ASP A 356 -11.17 -2.93 21.16
C ASP A 356 -10.82 -2.81 22.65
#